data_e5914b681d816757347329a87847fbce
#
_entry.id   e5914b681d816757347329a87847fbce
#
_cell.length_a   1.000
_cell.length_b   1.000
_cell.length_c   1.000
_cell.angle_alpha   90.00
_cell.angle_beta   90.00
_cell.angle_gamma   90.00
#
_symmetry.space_group_name_H-M   'P 1'
#
loop_
_entity.id
_entity.type
_entity.pdbx_description
1 polymer ?
#
loop_
_entity_poly.entity_id
_entity_poly.type
_entity_poly.pdbx_seq_one_letter_code
_entity_poly.pdbx_strand_id
1 'polypeptide(L)'
;MNKGDLIEAVASDLGESKASAARAIEAVMNCITRGIQHDDTVTIIGFGTFSKKNRAARMGRNPMTGEPLHIKASTTVGFKPSQVLKDSM
;
A
#
# COMPACT_ATOMS: atom_id res chain seq x y z
N MET A 1 -12.29 -6.58 7.19
CA MET A 1 -12.73 -5.31 6.53
C MET A 1 -12.18 -5.27 5.12
N ASN A 2 -13.01 -5.03 4.15
CA ASN A 2 -12.61 -4.84 2.77
C ASN A 2 -12.87 -3.38 2.35
N LYS A 3 -12.66 -3.07 1.06
CA LYS A 3 -12.86 -1.69 0.57
C LYS A 3 -14.31 -1.21 0.76
N GLY A 4 -15.29 -2.09 0.54
CA GLY A 4 -16.70 -1.75 0.76
C GLY A 4 -16.99 -1.41 2.21
N ASP A 5 -16.46 -2.19 3.14
CA ASP A 5 -16.61 -1.94 4.59
C ASP A 5 -15.93 -0.63 4.99
N LEU A 6 -14.78 -0.33 4.39
CA LEU A 6 -14.08 0.93 4.63
C LEU A 6 -14.90 2.13 4.15
N ILE A 7 -15.51 2.01 2.97
CA ILE A 7 -16.38 3.05 2.42
C ILE A 7 -17.57 3.32 3.35
N GLU A 8 -18.20 2.27 3.86
CA GLU A 8 -19.31 2.41 4.82
C GLU A 8 -18.87 3.11 6.11
N ALA A 9 -17.71 2.72 6.65
CA ALA A 9 -17.19 3.33 7.87
C ALA A 9 -16.88 4.81 7.67
N VAL A 10 -16.25 5.17 6.55
CA VAL A 10 -15.93 6.57 6.24
C VAL A 10 -17.20 7.39 6.01
N ALA A 11 -18.18 6.84 5.31
CA ALA A 11 -19.47 7.49 5.10
C ALA A 11 -20.15 7.81 6.44
N SER A 12 -20.13 6.85 7.36
CA SER A 12 -20.69 7.02 8.69
C SER A 12 -19.95 8.10 9.49
N ASP A 13 -18.62 8.07 9.47
CA ASP A 13 -17.80 9.04 10.21
C ASP A 13 -17.98 10.48 9.70
N LEU A 14 -18.13 10.63 8.38
CA LEU A 14 -18.30 11.94 7.76
C LEU A 14 -19.76 12.42 7.74
N GLY A 15 -20.71 11.54 8.01
CA GLY A 15 -22.14 11.84 7.84
C GLY A 15 -22.51 12.08 6.37
N GLU A 16 -21.85 11.39 5.44
CA GLU A 16 -22.04 11.54 4.01
C GLU A 16 -22.59 10.25 3.39
N SER A 17 -22.97 10.34 2.11
CA SER A 17 -23.42 9.16 1.35
C SER A 17 -22.27 8.22 1.05
N LYS A 18 -22.59 6.94 0.78
CA LYS A 18 -21.60 5.96 0.36
C LYS A 18 -20.92 6.38 -0.94
N ALA A 19 -21.65 7.00 -1.88
CA ALA A 19 -21.11 7.47 -3.14
C ALA A 19 -20.06 8.57 -2.91
N SER A 20 -20.31 9.50 -2.01
CA SER A 20 -19.38 10.56 -1.65
C SER A 20 -18.12 9.98 -0.99
N ALA A 21 -18.32 9.08 -0.02
CA ALA A 21 -17.21 8.41 0.66
C ALA A 21 -16.36 7.59 -0.30
N ALA A 22 -16.98 6.88 -1.25
CA ALA A 22 -16.27 6.09 -2.25
C ALA A 22 -15.38 6.97 -3.12
N ARG A 23 -15.86 8.14 -3.54
CA ARG A 23 -15.06 9.09 -4.32
C ARG A 23 -13.89 9.64 -3.53
N ALA A 24 -14.10 9.94 -2.25
CA ALA A 24 -13.03 10.42 -1.38
C ALA A 24 -11.94 9.37 -1.21
N ILE A 25 -12.32 8.12 -0.96
CA ILE A 25 -11.37 7.01 -0.81
C ILE A 25 -10.61 6.76 -2.11
N GLU A 26 -11.28 6.73 -3.26
CA GLU A 26 -10.63 6.58 -4.56
C GLU A 26 -9.62 7.71 -4.82
N ALA A 27 -9.98 8.94 -4.51
CA ALA A 27 -9.07 10.09 -4.67
C ALA A 27 -7.83 9.95 -3.80
N VAL A 28 -7.98 9.55 -2.54
CA VAL A 28 -6.86 9.33 -1.63
C VAL A 28 -5.96 8.22 -2.14
N MET A 29 -6.52 7.08 -2.54
CA MET A 29 -5.74 5.94 -3.02
C MET A 29 -5.00 6.28 -4.32
N ASN A 30 -5.64 6.99 -5.23
CA ASN A 30 -5.01 7.42 -6.48
C ASN A 30 -3.88 8.43 -6.23
N CYS A 31 -4.06 9.34 -5.29
CA CYS A 31 -3.02 10.30 -4.92
C CYS A 31 -1.82 9.63 -4.28
N ILE A 32 -2.05 8.67 -3.39
CA ILE A 32 -0.97 7.88 -2.78
C ILE A 32 -0.21 7.12 -3.85
N THR A 33 -0.92 6.48 -4.78
CA THR A 33 -0.31 5.73 -5.88
C THR A 33 0.59 6.62 -6.73
N ARG A 34 0.09 7.81 -7.11
CA ARG A 34 0.89 8.76 -7.89
C ARG A 34 2.10 9.28 -7.12
N GLY A 35 1.92 9.53 -5.83
CA GLY A 35 3.03 9.97 -4.97
C GLY A 35 4.13 8.93 -4.89
N ILE A 36 3.79 7.66 -4.76
CA ILE A 36 4.77 6.57 -4.75
C ILE A 36 5.49 6.47 -6.09
N GLN A 37 4.76 6.63 -7.20
CA GLN A 37 5.35 6.57 -8.54
C GLN A 37 6.34 7.70 -8.81
N HIS A 38 6.06 8.91 -8.32
CA HIS A 38 6.86 10.09 -8.61
C HIS A 38 7.93 10.39 -7.56
N ASP A 39 7.59 10.21 -6.27
CA ASP A 39 8.47 10.61 -5.16
C ASP A 39 9.09 9.43 -4.42
N ASP A 40 8.78 8.21 -4.82
CA ASP A 40 9.22 6.94 -4.20
C ASP A 40 8.64 6.69 -2.81
N THR A 41 8.25 7.70 -2.08
CA THR A 41 7.65 7.56 -0.75
C THR A 41 6.46 8.49 -0.57
N VAL A 42 5.49 8.02 0.23
CA VAL A 42 4.39 8.85 0.72
C VAL A 42 4.29 8.64 2.23
N THR A 43 4.54 9.70 2.98
CA THR A 43 4.48 9.67 4.44
C THR A 43 3.21 10.34 4.94
N ILE A 44 2.43 9.62 5.73
CA ILE A 44 1.23 10.13 6.38
C ILE A 44 1.51 10.19 7.88
N ILE A 45 1.66 11.40 8.41
CA ILE A 45 1.99 11.62 9.81
C ILE A 45 0.94 10.98 10.71
N GLY A 46 1.38 10.17 11.66
CA GLY A 46 0.50 9.47 12.59
C GLY A 46 -0.07 8.17 12.06
N PHE A 47 0.17 7.83 10.79
CA PHE A 47 -0.30 6.60 10.17
C PHE A 47 0.85 5.70 9.72
N GLY A 48 1.65 6.13 8.78
CA GLY A 48 2.78 5.36 8.29
C GLY A 48 3.34 5.88 6.98
N THR A 49 4.27 5.13 6.42
CA THR A 49 4.96 5.49 5.18
C THR A 49 4.82 4.37 4.17
N PHE A 50 4.37 4.73 2.96
CA PHE A 50 4.41 3.85 1.80
C PHE A 50 5.69 4.11 1.04
N SER A 51 6.43 3.06 0.70
CA SER A 51 7.71 3.18 0.00
C SER A 51 7.76 2.25 -1.19
N LYS A 52 8.26 2.77 -2.30
CA LYS A 52 8.55 1.97 -3.48
C LYS A 52 9.82 1.16 -3.23
N LYS A 53 9.76 -0.13 -3.47
CA LYS A 53 10.88 -1.04 -3.31
C LYS A 53 11.22 -1.68 -4.64
N ASN A 54 12.48 -1.60 -5.02
CA ASN A 54 12.99 -2.23 -6.23
C ASN A 54 13.79 -3.46 -5.83
N ARG A 55 13.46 -4.60 -6.44
CA ARG A 55 14.22 -5.82 -6.28
C ARG A 55 14.98 -6.09 -7.56
N ALA A 56 16.30 -6.15 -7.48
CA ALA A 56 17.15 -6.48 -8.62
C ALA A 56 16.91 -7.92 -9.07
N ALA A 57 17.14 -8.17 -10.36
CA ALA A 57 17.16 -9.54 -10.88
C ALA A 57 18.22 -10.36 -10.15
N ARG A 58 17.93 -11.61 -9.86
CA ARG A 58 18.85 -12.50 -9.16
C ARG A 58 18.67 -13.94 -9.64
N MET A 59 19.68 -14.75 -9.37
CA MET A 59 19.60 -16.19 -9.60
C MET A 59 19.22 -16.87 -8.29
N GLY A 60 18.16 -17.66 -8.32
CA GLY A 60 17.75 -18.52 -7.23
C GLY A 60 17.88 -19.98 -7.63
N ARG A 61 17.43 -20.90 -6.78
CA ARG A 61 17.37 -22.33 -7.08
C ARG A 61 15.97 -22.85 -6.80
N ASN A 62 15.52 -23.77 -7.65
CA ASN A 62 14.30 -24.49 -7.41
C ASN A 62 14.53 -25.45 -6.23
N PRO A 63 13.78 -25.31 -5.11
CA PRO A 63 13.99 -26.17 -3.93
C PRO A 63 13.66 -27.63 -4.18
N MET A 64 12.88 -27.97 -5.21
CA MET A 64 12.50 -29.33 -5.53
C MET A 64 13.47 -30.01 -6.48
N THR A 65 14.04 -29.30 -7.45
CA THR A 65 14.91 -29.87 -8.46
C THR A 65 16.37 -29.43 -8.33
N GLY A 66 16.63 -28.38 -7.57
CA GLY A 66 17.97 -27.80 -7.44
C GLY A 66 18.43 -27.03 -8.68
N GLU A 67 17.57 -26.90 -9.69
CA GLU A 67 17.92 -26.17 -10.92
C GLU A 67 17.95 -24.66 -10.67
N PRO A 68 18.85 -23.92 -11.37
CA PRO A 68 18.89 -22.47 -11.24
C PRO A 68 17.63 -21.83 -11.82
N LEU A 69 17.09 -20.86 -11.07
CA LEU A 69 15.94 -20.07 -11.48
C LEU A 69 16.37 -18.62 -11.68
N HIS A 70 15.98 -18.04 -12.80
CA HIS A 70 16.17 -16.61 -13.04
C HIS A 70 14.99 -15.83 -12.47
N ILE A 71 15.24 -15.09 -11.40
CA ILE A 71 14.23 -14.23 -10.76
C ILE A 71 14.37 -12.83 -11.35
N LYS A 72 13.34 -12.38 -12.06
CA LYS A 72 13.34 -11.08 -12.72
C LYS A 72 13.33 -9.94 -11.71
N ALA A 73 13.90 -8.80 -12.10
CA ALA A 73 13.73 -7.56 -11.35
C ALA A 73 12.25 -7.22 -11.23
N SER A 74 11.84 -6.70 -10.07
CA SER A 74 10.46 -6.31 -9.82
C SER A 74 10.41 -5.06 -8.96
N THR A 75 9.30 -4.33 -9.05
CA THR A 75 9.02 -3.17 -8.24
C THR A 75 7.79 -3.44 -7.40
N THR A 76 7.86 -3.18 -6.13
CA THR A 76 6.74 -3.37 -5.20
C THR A 76 6.63 -2.19 -4.25
N VAL A 77 5.61 -2.20 -3.41
CA VAL A 77 5.36 -1.16 -2.41
C VAL A 77 5.36 -1.81 -1.04
N GLY A 78 6.12 -1.22 -0.11
CA GLY A 78 6.09 -1.61 1.29
C GLY A 78 5.40 -0.54 2.13
N PHE A 79 4.81 -0.96 3.23
CA PHE A 79 4.21 -0.06 4.21
C PHE A 79 4.91 -0.22 5.54
N LYS A 80 5.37 0.91 6.11
CA LYS A 80 5.94 0.94 7.45
C LYS A 80 5.01 1.75 8.35
N PRO A 81 4.37 1.12 9.35
CA PRO A 81 3.47 1.83 10.24
C PRO A 81 4.24 2.84 11.11
N SER A 82 3.56 3.95 11.46
CA SER A 82 4.12 4.91 12.40
C SER A 82 4.10 4.36 13.82
N GLN A 83 4.88 4.96 14.70
CA GLN A 83 4.85 4.59 16.13
C GLN A 83 3.47 4.85 16.72
N VAL A 84 2.81 5.94 16.31
CA VAL A 84 1.45 6.27 16.76
C VAL A 84 0.45 5.17 16.40
N LEU A 85 0.54 4.65 15.17
CA LEU A 85 -0.33 3.55 14.73
C LEU A 85 -0.05 2.29 15.53
N LYS A 86 1.23 1.94 15.74
CA LYS A 86 1.61 0.78 16.54
C LYS A 86 1.13 0.88 17.99
N ASP A 87 1.24 2.07 18.57
CA ASP A 87 0.83 2.30 19.96
C ASP A 87 -0.69 2.20 20.14
N SER A 88 -1.46 2.37 19.07
CA SER A 88 -2.92 2.25 19.10
C SER A 88 -3.39 0.78 19.08
N MET A 89 -2.50 -0.14 18.80
CA MET A 89 -2.77 -1.58 18.81
C MET A 89 -2.60 -2.15 20.22
#